data_fdaa899ce92758a4699957a4d017b3d0
#
_entry.id   fdaa899ce92758a4699957a4d017b3d0
#
_cell.length_a   1.000
_cell.length_b   1.000
_cell.length_c   1.000
_cell.angle_alpha   90.00
_cell.angle_beta   90.00
_cell.angle_gamma   90.00
#
_symmetry.space_group_name_H-M   'P 1'
#
loop_
_entity.id
_entity.type
_entity.pdbx_description
1 polymer ?
#
loop_
_entity_poly.entity_id
_entity_poly.type
_entity_poly.pdbx_seq_one_letter_code
_entity_poly.pdbx_strand_id
1 'polypeptide(L)'
;MSHNILCIDVGNTQIVFGLFEQGELSSHWRLSSHVHSTADEILWQLEGMFRQFQCHPDELALVMVGSVVPHMDRALREACERLCACAVLFVGEQGVKTGMAVDYKNPFEVGADRIANAVAARSAYGSPSIVLDCGTATTFDVISPQGHYAGGLIVPGMDVALEALCRRAARLPEVSVLATDVLIGRDTVSSMQAGSYWAAVDGLSGIIRRLHALDGYEGAPVVATGGLAARIEQDMPDITAFEPHLTLNGLYLLALKHIT
;
A
#
# COMPACT_ATOMS: atom_id res chain seq x y z
N MET A 1 13.59 5.46 24.58
CA MET A 1 14.69 5.52 23.61
C MET A 1 14.06 5.50 22.23
N SER A 2 14.38 6.44 21.37
CA SER A 2 13.91 6.40 19.99
C SER A 2 14.68 5.32 19.24
N HIS A 3 14.00 4.40 18.61
CA HIS A 3 14.59 3.30 17.85
C HIS A 3 14.48 3.61 16.37
N ASN A 4 15.57 3.45 15.62
CA ASN A 4 15.53 3.54 14.18
C ASN A 4 14.93 2.22 13.62
N ILE A 5 13.93 2.34 12.76
CA ILE A 5 13.19 1.20 12.21
C ILE A 5 13.17 1.32 10.69
N LEU A 6 13.56 0.25 10.01
CA LEU A 6 13.37 0.12 8.57
C LEU A 6 12.06 -0.62 8.30
N CYS A 7 11.14 0.04 7.60
CA CYS A 7 9.91 -0.56 7.11
C CYS A 7 10.02 -0.83 5.60
N ILE A 8 9.63 -2.02 5.17
CA ILE A 8 9.74 -2.44 3.76
C ILE A 8 8.38 -2.97 3.32
N ASP A 9 7.79 -2.32 2.33
CA ASP A 9 6.56 -2.78 1.67
C ASP A 9 6.92 -3.40 0.32
N VAL A 10 6.70 -4.71 0.17
CA VAL A 10 7.05 -5.48 -1.02
C VAL A 10 5.81 -5.76 -1.85
N GLY A 11 5.55 -4.89 -2.82
CA GLY A 11 4.49 -5.03 -3.80
C GLY A 11 4.95 -5.74 -5.10
N ASN A 12 3.98 -6.13 -5.94
CA ASN A 12 4.27 -6.81 -7.22
C ASN A 12 5.02 -5.94 -8.23
N THR A 13 4.88 -4.63 -8.17
CA THR A 13 5.49 -3.69 -9.12
C THR A 13 6.67 -2.94 -8.50
N GLN A 14 6.57 -2.58 -7.24
CA GLN A 14 7.56 -1.77 -6.53
C GLN A 14 7.76 -2.28 -5.11
N ILE A 15 8.98 -2.10 -4.62
CA ILE A 15 9.33 -2.22 -3.20
C ILE A 15 9.49 -0.81 -2.66
N VAL A 16 8.79 -0.48 -1.60
CA VAL A 16 8.88 0.82 -0.93
C VAL A 16 9.56 0.65 0.41
N PHE A 17 10.58 1.46 0.65
CA PHE A 17 11.35 1.47 1.88
C PHE A 17 11.07 2.76 2.63
N GLY A 18 10.94 2.68 3.94
CA GLY A 18 10.83 3.83 4.83
C GLY A 18 11.70 3.66 6.06
N LEU A 19 12.59 4.63 6.29
CA LEU A 19 13.37 4.71 7.50
C LEU A 19 12.66 5.64 8.49
N PHE A 20 12.36 5.12 9.65
CA PHE A 20 11.80 5.88 10.76
C PHE A 20 12.87 6.15 11.79
N GLU A 21 13.05 7.43 12.10
CA GLU A 21 13.98 7.94 13.13
C GLU A 21 13.19 8.80 14.09
N GLN A 22 13.37 8.57 15.38
CA GLN A 22 12.66 9.31 16.45
C GLN A 22 11.14 9.33 16.34
N GLY A 23 10.56 8.35 15.64
CA GLY A 23 9.12 8.24 15.45
C GLY A 23 8.59 8.84 14.15
N GLU A 24 9.43 9.51 13.38
CA GLU A 24 9.07 10.17 12.13
C GLU A 24 9.70 9.45 10.92
N LEU A 25 9.00 9.46 9.79
CA LEU A 25 9.53 8.96 8.52
C LEU A 25 10.60 9.94 8.01
N SER A 26 11.88 9.63 8.28
CA SER A 26 13.00 10.50 7.93
C SER A 26 13.39 10.41 6.45
N SER A 27 13.31 9.20 5.90
CA SER A 27 13.68 8.94 4.51
C SER A 27 12.83 7.83 3.92
N HIS A 28 12.54 7.92 2.64
CA HIS A 28 11.87 6.84 1.90
C HIS A 28 12.42 6.77 0.47
N TRP A 29 12.39 5.56 -0.10
CA TRP A 29 12.79 5.32 -1.48
C TRP A 29 12.03 4.14 -2.08
N ARG A 30 12.14 3.96 -3.38
CA ARG A 30 11.46 2.90 -4.13
C ARG A 30 12.43 2.20 -5.07
N LEU A 31 12.25 0.90 -5.19
CA LEU A 31 12.89 0.07 -6.18
C LEU A 31 11.81 -0.67 -6.98
N SER A 32 12.12 -1.05 -8.21
CA SER A 32 11.25 -1.95 -8.97
C SER A 32 11.31 -3.35 -8.36
N SER A 33 10.16 -4.02 -8.28
CA SER A 33 10.10 -5.42 -7.86
C SER A 33 10.61 -6.32 -9.00
N HIS A 34 11.72 -6.98 -8.76
CA HIS A 34 12.26 -7.99 -9.66
C HIS A 34 12.26 -9.34 -8.94
N VAL A 35 11.27 -10.17 -9.22
CA VAL A 35 11.04 -11.46 -8.53
C VAL A 35 12.22 -12.43 -8.57
N HIS A 36 13.20 -12.19 -9.42
CA HIS A 36 14.43 -12.98 -9.55
C HIS A 36 15.67 -12.30 -8.96
N SER A 37 15.50 -11.18 -8.22
CA SER A 37 16.64 -10.54 -7.56
C SER A 37 17.26 -11.47 -6.52
N THR A 38 18.57 -11.53 -6.55
CA THR A 38 19.36 -12.27 -5.56
C THR A 38 19.53 -11.44 -4.27
N ALA A 39 19.88 -12.10 -3.18
CA ALA A 39 20.19 -11.40 -1.92
C ALA A 39 21.36 -10.41 -2.10
N ASP A 40 22.34 -10.73 -2.95
CA ASP A 40 23.49 -9.84 -3.21
C ASP A 40 23.06 -8.56 -3.95
N GLU A 41 22.17 -8.65 -4.94
CA GLU A 41 21.64 -7.49 -5.66
C GLU A 41 20.83 -6.58 -4.72
N ILE A 42 19.97 -7.17 -3.89
CA ILE A 42 19.17 -6.42 -2.91
C ILE A 42 20.08 -5.75 -1.89
N LEU A 43 21.06 -6.48 -1.34
CA LEU A 43 22.02 -5.95 -0.37
C LEU A 43 22.79 -4.76 -0.94
N TRP A 44 23.31 -4.90 -2.16
CA TRP A 44 24.04 -3.81 -2.82
C TRP A 44 23.18 -2.56 -3.01
N GLN A 45 21.91 -2.73 -3.36
CA GLN A 45 20.95 -1.63 -3.48
C GLN A 45 20.69 -0.96 -2.11
N LEU A 46 20.46 -1.77 -1.06
CA LEU A 46 20.25 -1.27 0.29
C LEU A 46 21.46 -0.49 0.80
N GLU A 47 22.69 -1.05 0.68
CA GLU A 47 23.92 -0.36 1.07
C GLU A 47 24.10 0.96 0.32
N GLY A 48 23.74 1.00 -0.98
CA GLY A 48 23.77 2.21 -1.79
C GLY A 48 22.81 3.28 -1.24
N MET A 49 21.58 2.89 -0.89
CA MET A 49 20.57 3.79 -0.34
C MET A 49 20.97 4.30 1.05
N PHE A 50 21.41 3.42 1.95
CA PHE A 50 21.86 3.80 3.28
C PHE A 50 23.01 4.81 3.21
N ARG A 51 23.95 4.60 2.30
CA ARG A 51 25.05 5.54 2.06
C ARG A 51 24.57 6.88 1.52
N GLN A 52 23.64 6.88 0.57
CA GLN A 52 23.10 8.10 -0.04
C GLN A 52 22.32 8.95 0.98
N PHE A 53 21.55 8.31 1.84
CA PHE A 53 20.77 9.00 2.88
C PHE A 53 21.55 9.22 4.18
N GLN A 54 22.84 8.84 4.23
CA GLN A 54 23.71 8.96 5.41
C GLN A 54 23.15 8.24 6.65
N CYS A 55 22.46 7.13 6.42
CA CYS A 55 21.90 6.29 7.48
C CYS A 55 22.87 5.17 7.84
N HIS A 56 22.82 4.70 9.08
CA HIS A 56 23.71 3.67 9.60
C HIS A 56 22.91 2.40 9.90
N PRO A 57 23.13 1.29 9.16
CA PRO A 57 22.40 0.03 9.39
C PRO A 57 22.57 -0.51 10.82
N ASP A 58 23.71 -0.25 11.45
CA ASP A 58 24.02 -0.69 12.83
C ASP A 58 23.14 0.00 13.89
N GLU A 59 22.49 1.11 13.55
CA GLU A 59 21.57 1.84 14.43
C GLU A 59 20.13 1.33 14.34
N LEU A 60 19.85 0.40 13.41
CA LEU A 60 18.53 -0.17 13.28
C LEU A 60 18.22 -1.09 14.47
N ALA A 61 17.07 -0.87 15.09
CA ALA A 61 16.52 -1.71 16.13
C ALA A 61 15.71 -2.89 15.57
N LEU A 62 15.09 -2.68 14.41
CA LEU A 62 14.21 -3.67 13.76
C LEU A 62 14.05 -3.37 12.27
N VAL A 63 13.89 -4.42 11.48
CA VAL A 63 13.34 -4.35 10.10
C VAL A 63 11.96 -5.00 10.11
N MET A 64 10.92 -4.26 9.69
CA MET A 64 9.56 -4.76 9.54
C MET A 64 9.19 -4.82 8.05
N VAL A 65 8.81 -6.00 7.59
CA VAL A 65 8.49 -6.26 6.19
C VAL A 65 7.02 -6.62 6.03
N GLY A 66 6.31 -5.91 5.16
CA GLY A 66 5.04 -6.32 4.59
C GLY A 66 5.27 -6.82 3.18
N SER A 67 5.00 -8.10 2.89
CA SER A 67 5.24 -8.66 1.56
C SER A 67 4.00 -9.34 1.01
N VAL A 68 3.72 -9.06 -0.26
CA VAL A 68 2.74 -9.80 -1.07
C VAL A 68 3.43 -10.53 -2.24
N VAL A 69 4.76 -10.69 -2.18
CA VAL A 69 5.59 -11.37 -3.20
C VAL A 69 6.46 -12.45 -2.54
N PRO A 70 5.91 -13.61 -2.18
CA PRO A 70 6.62 -14.66 -1.41
C PRO A 70 7.94 -15.13 -2.03
N HIS A 71 8.08 -15.05 -3.35
CA HIS A 71 9.32 -15.43 -4.04
C HIS A 71 10.51 -14.53 -3.69
N MET A 72 10.27 -13.31 -3.25
CA MET A 72 11.32 -12.35 -2.86
C MET A 72 11.69 -12.44 -1.39
N ASP A 73 10.82 -12.99 -0.54
CA ASP A 73 10.94 -12.92 0.92
C ASP A 73 12.26 -13.50 1.42
N ARG A 74 12.68 -14.64 0.85
CA ARG A 74 13.94 -15.29 1.24
C ARG A 74 15.16 -14.44 0.91
N ALA A 75 15.22 -13.91 -0.31
CA ALA A 75 16.36 -13.09 -0.76
C ALA A 75 16.41 -11.76 0.00
N LEU A 76 15.23 -11.14 0.24
CA LEU A 76 15.13 -9.91 1.01
C LEU A 76 15.55 -10.12 2.47
N ARG A 77 15.10 -11.20 3.11
CA ARG A 77 15.49 -11.55 4.47
C ARG A 77 17.00 -11.69 4.58
N GLU A 78 17.60 -12.52 3.72
CA GLU A 78 19.04 -12.74 3.70
C GLU A 78 19.83 -11.43 3.49
N ALA A 79 19.36 -10.57 2.60
CA ALA A 79 19.97 -9.26 2.37
C ALA A 79 19.89 -8.36 3.61
N CYS A 80 18.73 -8.29 4.27
CA CYS A 80 18.54 -7.49 5.47
C CYS A 80 19.35 -8.03 6.67
N GLU A 81 19.41 -9.35 6.87
CA GLU A 81 20.20 -9.98 7.94
C GLU A 81 21.72 -9.76 7.75
N ARG A 82 22.16 -9.60 6.52
CA ARG A 82 23.58 -9.24 6.22
C ARG A 82 23.84 -7.74 6.36
N LEU A 83 22.81 -6.91 6.13
CA LEU A 83 22.91 -5.46 6.24
C LEU A 83 23.01 -4.99 7.69
N CYS A 84 22.20 -5.58 8.59
CA CYS A 84 22.06 -5.14 9.98
C CYS A 84 22.02 -6.32 10.94
N ALA A 85 22.41 -6.07 12.21
CA ALA A 85 22.41 -7.08 13.28
C ALA A 85 21.06 -7.20 14.01
N CYS A 86 20.04 -6.46 13.57
CA CYS A 86 18.72 -6.44 14.22
C CYS A 86 17.80 -7.54 13.66
N ALA A 87 16.67 -7.77 14.36
CA ALA A 87 15.67 -8.71 13.90
C ALA A 87 14.98 -8.25 12.60
N VAL A 88 14.70 -9.20 11.70
CA VAL A 88 13.94 -8.98 10.45
C VAL A 88 12.63 -9.76 10.57
N LEU A 89 11.52 -9.05 10.70
CA LEU A 89 10.18 -9.61 10.90
C LEU A 89 9.29 -9.38 9.69
N PHE A 90 8.53 -10.40 9.33
CA PHE A 90 7.54 -10.31 8.26
C PHE A 90 6.12 -10.35 8.83
N VAL A 91 5.28 -9.44 8.39
CA VAL A 91 3.86 -9.42 8.76
C VAL A 91 3.19 -10.71 8.27
N GLY A 92 2.49 -11.39 9.19
CA GLY A 92 1.85 -12.68 8.91
C GLY A 92 2.66 -13.90 9.36
N GLU A 93 3.93 -13.74 9.74
CA GLU A 93 4.72 -14.84 10.34
C GLU A 93 4.27 -15.15 11.76
N GLN A 94 4.52 -16.39 12.16
CA GLN A 94 4.22 -16.85 13.52
C GLN A 94 4.98 -16.01 14.56
N GLY A 95 4.26 -15.45 15.53
CA GLY A 95 4.83 -14.61 16.58
C GLY A 95 4.82 -13.11 16.26
N VAL A 96 4.57 -12.71 15.00
CA VAL A 96 4.43 -11.31 14.62
C VAL A 96 3.00 -10.83 14.92
N LYS A 97 2.88 -9.97 15.94
CA LYS A 97 1.58 -9.48 16.43
C LYS A 97 1.17 -8.24 15.65
N THR A 98 -0.03 -8.25 15.08
CA THR A 98 -0.61 -7.09 14.43
C THR A 98 -1.38 -6.18 15.40
N GLY A 99 -1.90 -6.74 16.48
CA GLY A 99 -2.79 -6.02 17.42
C GLY A 99 -4.13 -5.63 16.78
N MET A 100 -4.50 -6.32 15.69
CA MET A 100 -5.78 -6.16 15.00
C MET A 100 -6.42 -7.54 14.85
N ALA A 101 -7.66 -7.68 15.30
CA ALA A 101 -8.45 -8.86 15.00
C ALA A 101 -8.85 -8.82 13.51
N VAL A 102 -8.86 -9.97 12.88
CA VAL A 102 -9.16 -10.13 11.45
C VAL A 102 -10.40 -11.02 11.31
N ASP A 103 -11.53 -10.43 10.93
CA ASP A 103 -12.81 -11.10 10.73
C ASP A 103 -12.89 -11.64 9.29
N TYR A 104 -11.96 -12.51 8.94
CA TYR A 104 -11.85 -13.14 7.62
C TYR A 104 -11.94 -14.66 7.77
N LYS A 105 -12.49 -15.36 6.78
CA LYS A 105 -12.61 -16.84 6.84
C LYS A 105 -11.26 -17.51 7.09
N ASN A 106 -10.24 -17.01 6.41
CA ASN A 106 -8.85 -17.39 6.63
C ASN A 106 -8.01 -16.10 6.80
N PRO A 107 -7.68 -15.71 8.04
CA PRO A 107 -6.92 -14.48 8.30
C PRO A 107 -5.56 -14.40 7.60
N PHE A 108 -4.95 -15.54 7.26
CA PHE A 108 -3.66 -15.61 6.57
C PHE A 108 -3.74 -15.28 5.07
N GLU A 109 -4.94 -15.17 4.51
CA GLU A 109 -5.13 -14.75 3.12
C GLU A 109 -5.14 -13.23 2.95
N VAL A 110 -5.20 -12.46 4.04
CA VAL A 110 -5.17 -11.00 3.96
C VAL A 110 -3.72 -10.55 3.74
N GLY A 111 -3.49 -9.79 2.67
CA GLY A 111 -2.18 -9.25 2.34
C GLY A 111 -1.58 -8.41 3.48
N ALA A 112 -0.28 -8.48 3.64
CA ALA A 112 0.46 -7.76 4.68
C ALA A 112 0.28 -6.24 4.56
N ASP A 113 0.26 -5.72 3.34
CA ASP A 113 -0.03 -4.34 2.97
C ASP A 113 -1.42 -3.89 3.48
N ARG A 114 -2.44 -4.72 3.27
CA ARG A 114 -3.81 -4.44 3.71
C ARG A 114 -3.95 -4.38 5.23
N ILE A 115 -3.26 -5.28 5.94
CA ILE A 115 -3.19 -5.25 7.42
C ILE A 115 -2.47 -4.00 7.90
N ALA A 116 -1.33 -3.65 7.28
CA ALA A 116 -0.58 -2.44 7.64
C ALA A 116 -1.44 -1.18 7.42
N ASN A 117 -2.08 -1.06 6.25
CA ASN A 117 -3.00 0.03 5.93
C ASN A 117 -4.12 0.16 6.97
N ALA A 118 -4.77 -0.95 7.32
CA ALA A 118 -5.85 -0.96 8.30
C ALA A 118 -5.38 -0.56 9.72
N VAL A 119 -4.18 -1.01 10.13
CA VAL A 119 -3.60 -0.62 11.42
C VAL A 119 -3.29 0.87 11.46
N ALA A 120 -2.73 1.43 10.38
CA ALA A 120 -2.45 2.86 10.27
C ALA A 120 -3.74 3.70 10.28
N ALA A 121 -4.71 3.34 9.45
CA ALA A 121 -5.98 4.05 9.36
C ALA A 121 -6.73 4.04 10.70
N ARG A 122 -6.83 2.88 11.35
CA ARG A 122 -7.42 2.79 12.69
C ARG A 122 -6.72 3.65 13.72
N SER A 123 -5.39 3.71 13.67
CA SER A 123 -4.61 4.51 14.62
C SER A 123 -4.82 6.01 14.44
N ALA A 124 -4.90 6.48 13.20
CA ALA A 124 -4.97 7.90 12.87
C ALA A 124 -6.41 8.44 12.81
N TYR A 125 -7.36 7.64 12.35
CA TYR A 125 -8.73 8.07 12.05
C TYR A 125 -9.79 7.35 12.88
N GLY A 126 -9.41 6.36 13.68
CA GLY A 126 -10.32 5.61 14.54
C GLY A 126 -11.11 4.52 13.82
N SER A 127 -12.23 4.12 14.39
CA SER A 127 -13.11 3.05 13.92
C SER A 127 -14.57 3.49 14.03
N PRO A 128 -15.41 3.22 13.02
CA PRO A 128 -15.06 2.56 11.73
C PRO A 128 -14.23 3.44 10.83
N SER A 129 -13.52 2.82 9.87
CA SER A 129 -12.80 3.55 8.81
C SER A 129 -12.66 2.67 7.56
N ILE A 130 -12.42 3.30 6.42
CA ILE A 130 -12.25 2.65 5.13
C ILE A 130 -10.93 3.12 4.54
N VAL A 131 -10.08 2.19 4.10
CA VAL A 131 -8.89 2.52 3.31
C VAL A 131 -9.18 2.26 1.84
N LEU A 132 -8.82 3.20 1.00
CA LEU A 132 -8.82 3.10 -0.45
C LEU A 132 -7.36 3.12 -0.92
N ASP A 133 -6.81 1.97 -1.26
CA ASP A 133 -5.44 1.87 -1.80
C ASP A 133 -5.48 1.74 -3.32
N CYS A 134 -4.98 2.75 -4.02
CA CYS A 134 -4.94 2.85 -5.48
C CYS A 134 -3.56 2.46 -6.01
N GLY A 135 -3.31 1.16 -6.10
CA GLY A 135 -2.10 0.55 -6.65
C GLY A 135 -2.33 -0.17 -7.98
N THR A 136 -1.56 -1.23 -8.22
CA THR A 136 -1.74 -2.19 -9.34
C THR A 136 -3.13 -2.82 -9.30
N ALA A 137 -3.59 -3.23 -8.13
CA ALA A 137 -5.00 -3.39 -7.83
C ALA A 137 -5.48 -2.19 -7.02
N THR A 138 -6.75 -1.84 -7.10
CA THR A 138 -7.36 -0.92 -6.15
C THR A 138 -8.09 -1.74 -5.10
N THR A 139 -7.76 -1.54 -3.82
CA THR A 139 -8.39 -2.26 -2.72
C THR A 139 -9.17 -1.32 -1.81
N PHE A 140 -10.25 -1.86 -1.23
CA PHE A 140 -10.93 -1.26 -0.09
C PHE A 140 -10.67 -2.15 1.12
N ASP A 141 -10.14 -1.60 2.18
CA ASP A 141 -9.95 -2.26 3.45
C ASP A 141 -10.90 -1.65 4.46
N VAL A 142 -11.79 -2.46 5.01
CA VAL A 142 -12.87 -1.98 5.88
C VAL A 142 -12.55 -2.35 7.32
N ILE A 143 -12.47 -1.33 8.16
CA ILE A 143 -12.29 -1.47 9.61
C ILE A 143 -13.66 -1.32 10.28
N SER A 144 -14.06 -2.33 11.05
CA SER A 144 -15.35 -2.34 11.73
C SER A 144 -15.44 -1.32 12.87
N PRO A 145 -16.64 -0.99 13.37
CA PRO A 145 -16.82 -0.16 14.57
C PRO A 145 -16.09 -0.70 15.80
N GLN A 146 -15.82 -2.01 15.85
CA GLN A 146 -15.06 -2.66 16.93
C GLN A 146 -13.53 -2.56 16.74
N GLY A 147 -13.07 -1.98 15.63
CA GLY A 147 -11.66 -1.85 15.29
C GLY A 147 -11.03 -3.12 14.73
N HIS A 148 -11.83 -4.05 14.22
CA HIS A 148 -11.36 -5.25 13.53
C HIS A 148 -11.21 -5.01 12.04
N TYR A 149 -10.33 -5.72 11.38
CA TYR A 149 -10.32 -5.82 9.93
C TYR A 149 -11.52 -6.66 9.50
N ALA A 150 -12.56 -6.02 8.97
CA ALA A 150 -13.81 -6.67 8.62
C ALA A 150 -13.80 -7.33 7.23
N GLY A 151 -12.76 -7.07 6.44
CA GLY A 151 -12.69 -7.51 5.05
C GLY A 151 -12.57 -6.34 4.09
N GLY A 152 -12.97 -6.54 2.83
CA GLY A 152 -12.90 -5.46 1.84
C GLY A 152 -13.20 -5.91 0.42
N LEU A 153 -12.82 -5.06 -0.54
CA LEU A 153 -13.00 -5.33 -1.96
C LEU A 153 -11.66 -5.22 -2.69
N ILE A 154 -11.56 -5.89 -3.81
CA ILE A 154 -10.41 -5.80 -4.73
C ILE A 154 -10.98 -5.56 -6.13
N VAL A 155 -10.55 -4.48 -6.77
CA VAL A 155 -10.91 -4.16 -8.15
C VAL A 155 -9.63 -3.94 -8.97
N PRO A 156 -9.68 -4.07 -10.30
CA PRO A 156 -8.52 -3.73 -11.13
C PRO A 156 -8.11 -2.28 -10.94
N GLY A 157 -6.80 -2.02 -10.80
CA GLY A 157 -6.29 -0.66 -10.85
C GLY A 157 -6.53 -0.03 -12.22
N MET A 158 -6.59 1.31 -12.28
CA MET A 158 -6.95 2.05 -13.50
C MET A 158 -6.02 1.72 -14.68
N ASP A 159 -4.71 1.70 -14.43
CA ASP A 159 -3.71 1.43 -15.47
C ASP A 159 -3.81 -0.02 -15.96
N VAL A 160 -4.03 -0.98 -15.05
CA VAL A 160 -4.21 -2.42 -15.39
C VAL A 160 -5.49 -2.62 -16.21
N ALA A 161 -6.59 -1.95 -15.84
CA ALA A 161 -7.85 -2.05 -16.57
C ALA A 161 -7.70 -1.52 -18.01
N LEU A 162 -7.04 -0.38 -18.17
CA LEU A 162 -6.80 0.21 -19.49
C LEU A 162 -5.81 -0.62 -20.33
N GLU A 163 -4.74 -1.13 -19.73
CA GLU A 163 -3.80 -2.04 -20.41
C GLU A 163 -4.50 -3.32 -20.88
N ALA A 164 -5.38 -3.89 -20.06
CA ALA A 164 -6.16 -5.07 -20.44
C ALA A 164 -7.10 -4.78 -21.62
N LEU A 165 -7.69 -3.59 -21.68
CA LEU A 165 -8.49 -3.14 -22.81
C LEU A 165 -7.65 -3.03 -24.08
N CYS A 166 -6.50 -2.36 -24.03
CA CYS A 166 -5.57 -2.22 -25.17
C CYS A 166 -5.11 -3.60 -25.69
N ARG A 167 -4.76 -4.52 -24.82
CA ARG A 167 -4.34 -5.87 -25.21
C ARG A 167 -5.45 -6.68 -25.89
N ARG A 168 -6.71 -6.47 -25.55
CA ARG A 168 -7.85 -7.21 -26.11
C ARG A 168 -8.45 -6.58 -27.35
N ALA A 169 -8.29 -5.30 -27.56
CA ALA A 169 -8.87 -4.55 -28.66
C ALA A 169 -7.78 -4.14 -29.65
N ALA A 170 -7.55 -4.94 -30.69
CA ALA A 170 -6.42 -4.83 -31.63
C ALA A 170 -6.26 -3.46 -32.36
N ARG A 171 -7.26 -2.59 -32.30
CA ARG A 171 -7.22 -1.25 -32.92
C ARG A 171 -7.04 -0.11 -31.93
N LEU A 172 -7.05 -0.38 -30.64
CA LEU A 172 -6.86 0.64 -29.62
C LEU A 172 -5.37 0.87 -29.37
N PRO A 173 -4.91 2.13 -29.37
CA PRO A 173 -3.54 2.47 -29.05
C PRO A 173 -3.25 2.28 -27.55
N GLU A 174 -2.00 2.13 -27.18
CA GLU A 174 -1.57 2.25 -25.79
C GLU A 174 -1.69 3.69 -25.33
N VAL A 175 -2.40 3.91 -24.22
CA VAL A 175 -2.60 5.22 -23.61
C VAL A 175 -2.48 5.10 -22.10
N SER A 176 -2.12 6.18 -21.42
CA SER A 176 -2.09 6.26 -19.96
C SER A 176 -3.35 6.93 -19.43
N VAL A 177 -3.82 6.51 -18.25
CA VAL A 177 -4.90 7.21 -17.55
C VAL A 177 -4.36 8.52 -17.00
N LEU A 178 -4.95 9.62 -17.40
CA LEU A 178 -4.65 10.97 -16.91
C LEU A 178 -5.92 11.57 -16.33
N ALA A 179 -5.78 12.39 -15.29
CA ALA A 179 -6.87 13.22 -14.80
C ALA A 179 -7.37 14.13 -15.93
N THR A 180 -8.66 14.25 -16.08
CA THR A 180 -9.28 15.01 -17.16
C THR A 180 -10.65 15.55 -16.75
N ASP A 181 -10.96 16.77 -17.18
CA ASP A 181 -12.29 17.38 -17.12
C ASP A 181 -13.15 17.05 -18.37
N VAL A 182 -12.53 16.42 -19.37
CA VAL A 182 -13.21 16.01 -20.59
C VAL A 182 -14.12 14.82 -20.33
N LEU A 183 -15.42 14.97 -20.57
CA LEU A 183 -16.38 13.87 -20.46
C LEU A 183 -16.63 13.20 -21.83
N ILE A 184 -16.61 13.96 -22.92
CA ILE A 184 -16.85 13.47 -24.27
C ILE A 184 -15.57 13.61 -25.09
N GLY A 185 -14.83 12.51 -25.28
CA GLY A 185 -13.69 12.45 -26.17
C GLY A 185 -14.10 12.61 -27.64
N ARG A 186 -13.24 13.22 -28.46
CA ARG A 186 -13.51 13.46 -29.90
C ARG A 186 -12.57 12.68 -30.83
N ASP A 187 -11.73 11.83 -30.24
CA ASP A 187 -10.87 10.86 -30.90
C ASP A 187 -10.71 9.64 -29.99
N THR A 188 -10.07 8.58 -30.49
CA THR A 188 -9.94 7.33 -29.76
C THR A 188 -9.17 7.51 -28.44
N VAL A 189 -8.08 8.28 -28.47
CA VAL A 189 -7.22 8.48 -27.28
C VAL A 189 -7.99 9.23 -26.18
N SER A 190 -8.56 10.37 -26.51
CA SER A 190 -9.34 11.18 -25.55
C SER A 190 -10.58 10.45 -25.04
N SER A 191 -11.23 9.65 -25.89
CA SER A 191 -12.37 8.80 -25.47
C SER A 191 -11.95 7.71 -24.49
N MET A 192 -10.80 7.07 -24.71
CA MET A 192 -10.25 6.04 -23.81
C MET A 192 -9.82 6.64 -22.46
N GLN A 193 -9.14 7.79 -22.48
CA GLN A 193 -8.70 8.49 -21.28
C GLN A 193 -9.91 8.93 -20.44
N ALA A 194 -10.87 9.64 -21.04
CA ALA A 194 -12.06 10.09 -20.34
C ALA A 194 -12.88 8.92 -19.78
N GLY A 195 -13.12 7.90 -20.61
CA GLY A 195 -13.88 6.73 -20.18
C GLY A 195 -13.21 5.96 -19.02
N SER A 196 -11.90 5.75 -19.08
CA SER A 196 -11.17 5.05 -18.01
C SER A 196 -11.09 5.88 -16.74
N TYR A 197 -10.88 7.18 -16.85
CA TYR A 197 -10.83 8.08 -15.69
C TYR A 197 -12.17 8.14 -14.96
N TRP A 198 -13.24 8.50 -15.67
CA TRP A 198 -14.57 8.66 -15.05
C TRP A 198 -15.17 7.34 -14.58
N ALA A 199 -14.90 6.23 -15.29
CA ALA A 199 -15.31 4.91 -14.80
C ALA A 199 -14.63 4.53 -13.48
N ALA A 200 -13.36 4.93 -13.28
CA ALA A 200 -12.68 4.73 -12.00
C ALA A 200 -13.28 5.62 -10.91
N VAL A 201 -13.35 6.93 -11.13
CA VAL A 201 -13.89 7.90 -10.16
C VAL A 201 -15.32 7.51 -9.71
N ASP A 202 -16.23 7.31 -10.66
CA ASP A 202 -17.63 7.00 -10.36
C ASP A 202 -17.79 5.60 -9.74
N GLY A 203 -16.99 4.63 -10.22
CA GLY A 203 -16.99 3.27 -9.68
C GLY A 203 -16.55 3.22 -8.23
N LEU A 204 -15.44 3.88 -7.90
CA LEU A 204 -14.89 3.94 -6.54
C LEU A 204 -15.81 4.74 -5.61
N SER A 205 -16.29 5.91 -6.03
CA SER A 205 -17.28 6.69 -5.28
C SER A 205 -18.57 5.90 -5.07
N GLY A 206 -19.01 5.13 -6.08
CA GLY A 206 -20.17 4.23 -5.96
C GLY A 206 -19.99 3.13 -4.91
N ILE A 207 -18.78 2.58 -4.78
CA ILE A 207 -18.45 1.60 -3.74
C ILE A 207 -18.44 2.26 -2.37
N ILE A 208 -17.80 3.44 -2.21
CA ILE A 208 -17.78 4.18 -0.95
C ILE A 208 -19.20 4.45 -0.46
N ARG A 209 -20.08 4.97 -1.32
CA ARG A 209 -21.50 5.20 -0.96
C ARG A 209 -22.22 3.94 -0.50
N ARG A 210 -21.92 2.77 -1.09
CA ARG A 210 -22.49 1.48 -0.65
C ARG A 210 -21.94 1.04 0.70
N LEU A 211 -20.66 1.26 0.97
CA LEU A 211 -20.04 0.98 2.26
C LEU A 211 -20.64 1.88 3.35
N HIS A 212 -20.79 3.19 3.08
CA HIS A 212 -21.43 4.12 4.00
C HIS A 212 -22.92 3.83 4.26
N ALA A 213 -23.59 3.09 3.37
CA ALA A 213 -24.98 2.68 3.55
C ALA A 213 -25.11 1.41 4.41
N LEU A 214 -24.03 0.77 4.84
CA LEU A 214 -24.05 -0.34 5.78
C LEU A 214 -24.20 0.19 7.21
N ASP A 215 -24.95 -0.55 8.03
CA ASP A 215 -25.18 -0.21 9.43
C ASP A 215 -23.86 -0.11 10.21
N GLY A 216 -23.66 1.03 10.86
CA GLY A 216 -22.46 1.34 11.63
C GLY A 216 -21.25 1.84 10.81
N TYR A 217 -21.42 2.10 9.51
CA TYR A 217 -20.35 2.68 8.65
C TYR A 217 -20.74 4.05 8.06
N GLU A 218 -21.85 4.62 8.52
CA GLU A 218 -22.34 5.93 8.07
C GLU A 218 -21.29 7.00 8.35
N GLY A 219 -20.78 7.64 7.29
CA GLY A 219 -19.79 8.70 7.42
C GLY A 219 -18.42 8.24 7.93
N ALA A 220 -18.11 6.94 7.87
CA ALA A 220 -16.79 6.42 8.18
C ALA A 220 -15.71 7.14 7.35
N PRO A 221 -14.60 7.63 7.95
CA PRO A 221 -13.55 8.29 7.20
C PRO A 221 -12.98 7.36 6.14
N VAL A 222 -12.79 7.91 4.93
CA VAL A 222 -12.16 7.23 3.79
C VAL A 222 -10.75 7.77 3.64
N VAL A 223 -9.76 6.93 3.89
CA VAL A 223 -8.34 7.27 3.81
C VAL A 223 -7.77 6.69 2.51
N ALA A 224 -7.39 7.55 1.59
CA ALA A 224 -6.81 7.15 0.32
C ALA A 224 -5.27 7.05 0.43
N THR A 225 -4.71 6.04 -0.23
CA THR A 225 -3.28 5.81 -0.38
C THR A 225 -2.98 5.20 -1.76
N GLY A 226 -1.70 4.92 -2.02
CA GLY A 226 -1.26 4.36 -3.30
C GLY A 226 -0.92 5.41 -4.35
N GLY A 227 -0.06 5.03 -5.28
CA GLY A 227 0.52 5.95 -6.25
C GLY A 227 -0.47 6.58 -7.25
N LEU A 228 -1.64 5.97 -7.42
CA LEU A 228 -2.67 6.44 -8.34
C LEU A 228 -3.75 7.29 -7.65
N ALA A 229 -3.83 7.28 -6.31
CA ALA A 229 -4.85 8.02 -5.57
C ALA A 229 -4.80 9.52 -5.85
N ALA A 230 -3.61 10.11 -5.91
CA ALA A 230 -3.42 11.53 -6.20
C ALA A 230 -3.97 11.96 -7.59
N ARG A 231 -4.23 11.01 -8.52
CA ARG A 231 -4.81 11.33 -9.82
C ARG A 231 -6.32 11.54 -9.77
N ILE A 232 -7.00 10.98 -8.77
CA ILE A 232 -8.46 10.97 -8.65
C ILE A 232 -8.98 11.75 -7.45
N GLU A 233 -8.11 12.09 -6.50
CA GLU A 233 -8.46 12.74 -5.23
C GLU A 233 -9.36 13.98 -5.43
N GLN A 234 -9.01 14.85 -6.39
CA GLN A 234 -9.74 16.09 -6.63
C GLN A 234 -11.20 15.88 -7.08
N ASP A 235 -11.51 14.73 -7.71
CA ASP A 235 -12.84 14.40 -8.22
C ASP A 235 -13.59 13.40 -7.32
N MET A 236 -13.02 13.09 -6.14
CA MET A 236 -13.59 12.16 -5.16
C MET A 236 -13.81 12.85 -3.80
N PRO A 237 -14.88 13.65 -3.64
CA PRO A 237 -15.16 14.36 -2.38
C PRO A 237 -15.45 13.43 -1.19
N ASP A 238 -15.69 12.15 -1.44
CA ASP A 238 -15.86 11.14 -0.41
C ASP A 238 -14.55 10.80 0.33
N ILE A 239 -13.37 11.15 -0.23
CA ILE A 239 -12.07 10.93 0.42
C ILE A 239 -11.89 11.95 1.54
N THR A 240 -11.67 11.44 2.75
CA THR A 240 -11.44 12.26 3.94
C THR A 240 -10.00 12.74 4.03
N ALA A 241 -9.05 11.90 3.64
CA ALA A 241 -7.63 12.22 3.69
C ALA A 241 -6.84 11.39 2.65
N PHE A 242 -5.74 11.97 2.17
CA PHE A 242 -4.76 11.28 1.34
C PHE A 242 -3.45 11.09 2.13
N GLU A 243 -3.06 9.83 2.32
CA GLU A 243 -1.91 9.40 3.10
C GLU A 243 -0.93 8.61 2.24
N PRO A 244 0.03 9.27 1.59
CA PRO A 244 0.93 8.63 0.61
C PRO A 244 1.84 7.56 1.22
N HIS A 245 2.02 7.57 2.54
CA HIS A 245 2.89 6.66 3.27
C HIS A 245 2.13 5.77 4.26
N LEU A 246 0.82 5.57 4.05
CA LEU A 246 -0.05 4.85 4.98
C LEU A 246 0.49 3.45 5.30
N THR A 247 0.91 2.69 4.29
CA THR A 247 1.45 1.33 4.46
C THR A 247 2.72 1.34 5.30
N LEU A 248 3.66 2.26 5.03
CA LEU A 248 4.88 2.39 5.82
C LEU A 248 4.59 2.77 7.27
N ASN A 249 3.64 3.71 7.49
CA ASN A 249 3.19 4.09 8.83
C ASN A 249 2.58 2.89 9.56
N GLY A 250 1.81 2.06 8.86
CA GLY A 250 1.26 0.82 9.41
C GLY A 250 2.33 -0.18 9.80
N LEU A 251 3.31 -0.41 8.94
CA LEU A 251 4.45 -1.28 9.23
C LEU A 251 5.25 -0.77 10.44
N TYR A 252 5.44 0.55 10.53
CA TYR A 252 6.07 1.16 11.70
C TYR A 252 5.29 0.90 12.98
N LEU A 253 3.98 1.09 12.98
CA LEU A 253 3.11 0.81 14.13
C LEU A 253 3.12 -0.67 14.53
N LEU A 254 3.26 -1.57 13.54
CA LEU A 254 3.44 -2.99 13.79
C LEU A 254 4.81 -3.27 14.43
N ALA A 255 5.88 -2.65 13.93
CA ALA A 255 7.24 -2.79 14.45
C ALA A 255 7.34 -2.39 15.93
N LEU A 256 6.68 -1.31 16.32
CA LEU A 256 6.66 -0.83 17.72
C LEU A 256 6.13 -1.86 18.72
N LYS A 257 5.33 -2.86 18.29
CA LYS A 257 4.82 -3.94 19.15
C LYS A 257 5.88 -5.02 19.46
N HIS A 258 7.04 -4.95 18.77
CA HIS A 258 8.11 -5.95 18.86
C HIS A 258 9.43 -5.37 19.39
N ILE A 259 9.45 -4.07 19.69
CA ILE A 259 10.58 -3.41 20.34
C ILE A 259 10.26 -3.30 21.83
N THR A 260 11.11 -3.89 22.67
CA THR A 260 11.02 -3.85 24.14
C THR A 260 11.85 -2.71 24.70
#